data_b432d9b56e04f932602f67b6b0d46c81
#
_entry.id   b432d9b56e04f932602f67b6b0d46c81
#
_cell.length_a   1.000
_cell.length_b   1.000
_cell.length_c   1.000
_cell.angle_alpha   90.00
_cell.angle_beta   90.00
_cell.angle_gamma   90.00
#
_symmetry.space_group_name_H-M   'P 1'
#
loop_
_entity.id
_entity.type
_entity.pdbx_description
1 polymer ?
#
loop_
_entity_poly.entity_id
_entity_poly.type
_entity_poly.pdbx_seq_one_letter_code
_entity_poly.pdbx_strand_id
1 'polypeptide(L)'
;MVDLRTKLSSLDLDNPLIPASGCYGFGQDFAPLYDLNILGSISFKGTTVEPREGNALPRIAECPRGMLNSVGLQKPGVKVVVEEELPALKKIFHKPLVANISGFSFDEFSILAEEMDKVENVGLLEVNISCPNVHNGGMAFGTDAKNVAEVCKRVKEKTKKPVYMKLSPNVTDITEMAKAAEAAGADGISLINTLLGMRIDIKRRRPVLANKVGGYSGPGVFPIALRMVYQVRKAVQIPIIGMGGIASAEDVIEMMMAGASAVEIGAENLVHPYICRDILENLPILCEELGISSLQEIIGIID
;
A
#
# COMPACT_ATOMS: atom_id res chain seq x y z
N MET A 1 -13.34 25.11 9.73
CA MET A 1 -13.19 24.03 8.71
C MET A 1 -11.81 23.43 8.88
N VAL A 2 -11.73 22.15 9.12
CA VAL A 2 -10.46 21.43 9.35
C VAL A 2 -9.64 21.34 8.07
N ASP A 3 -8.33 21.50 8.16
CA ASP A 3 -7.41 21.31 7.05
C ASP A 3 -7.00 19.83 6.97
N LEU A 4 -7.53 19.11 5.99
CA LEU A 4 -7.24 17.69 5.76
C LEU A 4 -6.02 17.47 4.83
N ARG A 5 -5.43 18.54 4.28
CA ARG A 5 -4.33 18.43 3.34
C ARG A 5 -3.10 17.83 4.00
N THR A 6 -2.39 17.01 3.23
CA THR A 6 -1.12 16.40 3.65
C THR A 6 -0.14 16.35 2.48
N LYS A 7 1.09 15.91 2.74
CA LYS A 7 2.15 15.90 1.74
C LYS A 7 2.96 14.61 1.79
N LEU A 8 3.22 14.05 0.62
CA LEU A 8 4.11 12.90 0.41
C LEU A 8 5.26 13.33 -0.50
N SER A 9 6.40 13.69 0.08
CA SER A 9 7.56 14.24 -0.64
C SER A 9 7.17 15.48 -1.48
N SER A 10 7.17 15.38 -2.81
CA SER A 10 6.73 16.45 -3.71
C SER A 10 5.24 16.42 -4.05
N LEU A 11 4.49 15.43 -3.57
CA LEU A 11 3.09 15.24 -3.89
C LEU A 11 2.19 15.86 -2.81
N ASP A 12 1.45 16.91 -3.16
CA ASP A 12 0.44 17.50 -2.29
C ASP A 12 -0.88 16.74 -2.44
N LEU A 13 -1.50 16.38 -1.32
CA LEU A 13 -2.77 15.65 -1.26
C LEU A 13 -3.83 16.51 -0.57
N ASP A 14 -5.05 16.54 -1.11
CA ASP A 14 -6.19 17.26 -0.52
C ASP A 14 -6.65 16.64 0.81
N ASN A 15 -6.37 15.36 0.99
CA ASN A 15 -6.64 14.58 2.20
C ASN A 15 -5.73 13.33 2.23
N PRO A 16 -5.56 12.66 3.38
CA PRO A 16 -4.60 11.57 3.52
C PRO A 16 -5.05 10.22 2.96
N LEU A 17 -6.29 10.07 2.45
CA LEU A 17 -6.83 8.76 2.10
C LEU A 17 -6.44 8.31 0.69
N ILE A 18 -5.90 7.09 0.62
CA ILE A 18 -5.49 6.41 -0.60
C ILE A 18 -6.03 4.96 -0.54
N PRO A 19 -6.84 4.50 -1.50
CA PRO A 19 -7.13 3.07 -1.61
C PRO A 19 -5.87 2.26 -1.92
N ALA A 20 -5.66 1.15 -1.20
CA ALA A 20 -4.48 0.30 -1.36
C ALA A 20 -4.52 -0.52 -2.64
N SER A 21 -3.37 -0.69 -3.26
CA SER A 21 -3.18 -1.31 -4.58
C SER A 21 -3.76 -2.72 -4.74
N GLY A 22 -3.89 -3.48 -3.68
CA GLY A 22 -4.41 -4.86 -3.74
C GLY A 22 -5.93 -4.98 -3.81
N CYS A 23 -6.65 -3.94 -3.40
CA CYS A 23 -8.08 -3.99 -3.09
C CYS A 23 -8.94 -3.05 -3.93
N TYR A 24 -8.36 -2.24 -4.78
CA TYR A 24 -9.09 -1.20 -5.52
C TYR A 24 -8.95 -1.30 -7.06
N GLY A 25 -8.11 -2.21 -7.55
CA GLY A 25 -7.87 -2.38 -8.98
C GLY A 25 -7.31 -1.13 -9.63
N PHE A 26 -7.98 -0.68 -10.70
CA PHE A 26 -7.73 0.61 -11.36
C PHE A 26 -8.93 1.57 -11.16
N GLY A 27 -9.76 1.34 -10.14
CA GLY A 27 -10.86 2.22 -9.74
C GLY A 27 -12.15 2.06 -10.54
N GLN A 28 -12.18 1.36 -11.69
CA GLN A 28 -13.36 1.24 -12.53
C GLN A 28 -14.56 0.63 -11.80
N ASP A 29 -14.33 -0.35 -10.92
CA ASP A 29 -15.38 -1.01 -10.15
C ASP A 29 -16.00 -0.09 -9.08
N PHE A 30 -15.25 0.92 -8.63
CA PHE A 30 -15.67 1.87 -7.59
C PHE A 30 -16.25 3.17 -8.16
N ALA A 31 -15.91 3.56 -9.38
CA ALA A 31 -16.41 4.78 -10.03
C ALA A 31 -17.95 4.87 -10.11
N PRO A 32 -18.71 3.77 -10.28
CA PRO A 32 -20.17 3.83 -10.23
C PRO A 32 -20.74 4.09 -8.83
N LEU A 33 -19.94 3.90 -7.75
CA LEU A 33 -20.41 4.01 -6.37
C LEU A 33 -20.30 5.44 -5.83
N TYR A 34 -19.23 6.15 -6.18
CA TYR A 34 -18.98 7.55 -5.77
C TYR A 34 -17.93 8.22 -6.66
N ASP A 35 -17.84 9.55 -6.60
CA ASP A 35 -16.80 10.29 -7.31
C ASP A 35 -15.43 9.99 -6.71
N LEU A 36 -14.54 9.36 -7.49
CA LEU A 36 -13.21 8.99 -7.04
C LEU A 36 -12.33 10.20 -6.72
N ASN A 37 -12.65 11.38 -7.26
CA ASN A 37 -11.87 12.61 -7.04
C ASN A 37 -11.98 13.16 -5.61
N ILE A 38 -12.82 12.58 -4.75
CA ILE A 38 -12.82 12.86 -3.31
C ILE A 38 -11.54 12.32 -2.62
N LEU A 39 -10.91 11.27 -3.17
CA LEU A 39 -9.71 10.65 -2.62
C LEU A 39 -8.48 11.54 -2.76
N GLY A 40 -7.53 11.43 -1.85
CA GLY A 40 -6.23 12.13 -1.95
C GLY A 40 -5.40 11.64 -3.13
N SER A 41 -5.35 10.32 -3.31
CA SER A 41 -4.74 9.63 -4.45
C SER A 41 -5.33 8.22 -4.60
N ILE A 42 -4.89 7.47 -5.60
CA ILE A 42 -5.19 6.04 -5.77
C ILE A 42 -3.86 5.29 -5.96
N SER A 43 -3.60 4.29 -5.10
CA SER A 43 -2.55 3.30 -5.33
C SER A 43 -3.15 2.20 -6.20
N PHE A 44 -2.90 2.27 -7.51
CA PHE A 44 -3.50 1.31 -8.44
C PHE A 44 -2.88 -0.09 -8.35
N LYS A 45 -3.56 -1.05 -8.94
CA LYS A 45 -3.16 -2.47 -8.95
C LYS A 45 -1.69 -2.62 -9.27
N GLY A 46 -0.97 -3.26 -8.36
CA GLY A 46 0.47 -3.47 -8.50
C GLY A 46 0.84 -4.07 -9.87
N THR A 47 1.83 -3.52 -10.54
CA THR A 47 2.22 -3.85 -11.91
C THR A 47 3.47 -4.74 -11.93
N THR A 48 3.49 -5.72 -12.85
CA THR A 48 4.66 -6.56 -13.16
C THR A 48 5.08 -6.33 -14.61
N VAL A 49 6.30 -6.69 -14.98
CA VAL A 49 6.76 -6.57 -16.38
C VAL A 49 5.86 -7.40 -17.29
N GLU A 50 5.77 -8.70 -17.02
CA GLU A 50 4.94 -9.63 -17.78
C GLU A 50 3.56 -9.83 -17.13
N PRO A 51 2.52 -10.18 -17.94
CA PRO A 51 1.21 -10.54 -17.41
C PRO A 51 1.28 -11.82 -16.55
N ARG A 52 0.40 -11.92 -15.56
CA ARG A 52 0.33 -13.08 -14.65
C ARG A 52 -1.11 -13.48 -14.37
N GLU A 53 -1.38 -14.78 -14.42
CA GLU A 53 -2.69 -15.35 -14.11
C GLU A 53 -2.96 -15.45 -12.59
N GLY A 54 -1.88 -15.39 -11.78
CA GLY A 54 -1.96 -15.59 -10.33
C GLY A 54 -1.94 -17.06 -9.91
N ASN A 55 -2.20 -17.30 -8.63
CA ASN A 55 -2.16 -18.64 -8.03
C ASN A 55 -3.46 -19.42 -8.25
N ALA A 56 -3.40 -20.74 -8.04
CA ALA A 56 -4.55 -21.65 -8.10
C ALA A 56 -5.63 -21.29 -7.05
N LEU A 57 -6.89 -21.62 -7.38
CA LEU A 57 -8.03 -21.46 -6.48
C LEU A 57 -8.15 -22.65 -5.49
N PRO A 58 -8.69 -22.41 -4.28
CA PRO A 58 -9.10 -21.13 -3.69
C PRO A 58 -7.90 -20.30 -3.22
N ARG A 59 -7.93 -19.00 -3.48
CA ARG A 59 -6.82 -18.08 -3.16
C ARG A 59 -7.21 -16.88 -2.31
N ILE A 60 -8.48 -16.86 -1.86
CA ILE A 60 -9.04 -15.89 -0.90
C ILE A 60 -9.89 -16.68 0.07
N ALA A 61 -9.84 -16.32 1.35
CA ALA A 61 -10.68 -16.90 2.40
C ALA A 61 -10.94 -15.89 3.52
N GLU A 62 -12.18 -15.87 4.02
CA GLU A 62 -12.55 -15.07 5.18
C GLU A 62 -11.91 -15.64 6.46
N CYS A 63 -11.57 -14.73 7.36
CA CYS A 63 -11.07 -15.01 8.70
C CYS A 63 -11.79 -14.13 9.72
N PRO A 64 -11.77 -14.49 11.03
CA PRO A 64 -12.19 -13.55 12.06
C PRO A 64 -11.45 -12.22 11.94
N ARG A 65 -12.20 -11.12 11.86
CA ARG A 65 -11.69 -9.76 11.75
C ARG A 65 -10.76 -9.50 10.55
N GLY A 66 -10.93 -10.25 9.45
CA GLY A 66 -10.12 -10.03 8.26
C GLY A 66 -10.25 -11.14 7.22
N MET A 67 -9.26 -11.18 6.35
CA MET A 67 -9.20 -12.14 5.25
C MET A 67 -7.79 -12.65 4.99
N LEU A 68 -7.69 -13.86 4.47
CA LEU A 68 -6.47 -14.42 3.90
C LEU A 68 -6.51 -14.32 2.39
N ASN A 69 -5.39 -13.92 1.77
CA ASN A 69 -5.24 -13.98 0.33
C ASN A 69 -3.88 -14.55 -0.09
N SER A 70 -3.89 -15.26 -1.19
CA SER A 70 -2.70 -15.69 -1.93
C SER A 70 -2.94 -15.52 -3.44
N VAL A 71 -3.35 -14.33 -3.85
CA VAL A 71 -3.74 -14.05 -5.25
C VAL A 71 -2.58 -14.28 -6.22
N GLY A 72 -1.33 -14.03 -5.82
CA GLY A 72 -0.15 -14.35 -6.63
C GLY A 72 0.10 -13.38 -7.76
N LEU A 73 -0.16 -12.09 -7.54
CA LEU A 73 0.11 -11.03 -8.51
C LEU A 73 -0.60 -11.22 -9.86
N GLN A 74 -1.89 -11.58 -9.86
CA GLN A 74 -2.71 -11.59 -11.08
C GLN A 74 -2.81 -10.19 -11.66
N LYS A 75 -2.21 -9.95 -12.83
CA LYS A 75 -2.00 -8.62 -13.42
C LYS A 75 -1.83 -8.70 -14.93
N PRO A 76 -2.21 -7.63 -15.67
CA PRO A 76 -2.13 -7.62 -17.13
C PRO A 76 -0.71 -7.37 -17.69
N GLY A 77 0.28 -7.01 -16.85
CA GLY A 77 1.61 -6.59 -17.29
C GLY A 77 1.72 -5.09 -17.57
N VAL A 78 2.93 -4.55 -17.53
CA VAL A 78 3.19 -3.09 -17.61
C VAL A 78 2.68 -2.48 -18.92
N LYS A 79 2.81 -3.18 -20.03
CA LYS A 79 2.37 -2.67 -21.34
C LYS A 79 0.88 -2.34 -21.33
N VAL A 80 0.03 -3.28 -20.92
CA VAL A 80 -1.42 -3.08 -20.86
C VAL A 80 -1.79 -2.00 -19.82
N VAL A 81 -1.08 -1.98 -18.70
CA VAL A 81 -1.30 -0.94 -17.67
C VAL A 81 -1.06 0.45 -18.25
N VAL A 82 0.03 0.66 -18.96
CA VAL A 82 0.39 1.98 -19.53
C VAL A 82 -0.48 2.35 -20.74
N GLU A 83 -0.78 1.40 -21.62
CA GLU A 83 -1.49 1.66 -22.87
C GLU A 83 -3.03 1.68 -22.71
N GLU A 84 -3.61 0.98 -21.72
CA GLU A 84 -5.06 0.82 -21.59
C GLU A 84 -5.59 1.27 -20.21
N GLU A 85 -5.06 0.73 -19.10
CA GLU A 85 -5.63 0.93 -17.77
C GLU A 85 -5.44 2.37 -17.26
N LEU A 86 -4.23 2.93 -17.37
CA LEU A 86 -3.96 4.30 -16.90
C LEU A 86 -4.67 5.36 -17.75
N PRO A 87 -4.76 5.25 -19.09
CA PRO A 87 -5.63 6.11 -19.88
C PRO A 87 -7.12 6.02 -19.51
N ALA A 88 -7.62 4.82 -19.19
CA ALA A 88 -8.99 4.64 -18.73
C ALA A 88 -9.20 5.27 -17.34
N LEU A 89 -8.27 5.06 -16.41
CA LEU A 89 -8.32 5.67 -15.08
C LEU A 89 -8.25 7.20 -15.14
N LYS A 90 -7.45 7.79 -16.04
CA LYS A 90 -7.35 9.24 -16.24
C LYS A 90 -8.68 9.91 -16.61
N LYS A 91 -9.65 9.14 -17.17
CA LYS A 91 -10.99 9.67 -17.51
C LYS A 91 -11.90 9.84 -16.28
N ILE A 92 -11.62 9.12 -15.19
CA ILE A 92 -12.47 9.07 -13.99
C ILE A 92 -11.77 9.60 -12.73
N PHE A 93 -10.45 9.77 -12.79
CA PHE A 93 -9.64 10.29 -11.68
C PHE A 93 -8.56 11.24 -12.22
N HIS A 94 -8.50 12.46 -11.68
CA HIS A 94 -7.73 13.56 -12.26
C HIS A 94 -6.54 14.02 -11.41
N LYS A 95 -6.32 13.38 -10.25
CA LYS A 95 -5.20 13.67 -9.36
C LYS A 95 -4.02 12.73 -9.64
N PRO A 96 -2.80 13.06 -9.17
CA PRO A 96 -1.65 12.18 -9.30
C PRO A 96 -1.87 10.83 -8.64
N LEU A 97 -1.36 9.78 -9.28
CA LEU A 97 -1.50 8.37 -8.88
C LEU A 97 -0.27 7.87 -8.13
N VAL A 98 -0.46 6.89 -7.26
CA VAL A 98 0.59 6.04 -6.69
C VAL A 98 0.72 4.79 -7.54
N ALA A 99 1.87 4.63 -8.19
CA ALA A 99 2.16 3.45 -9.02
C ALA A 99 2.76 2.33 -8.17
N ASN A 100 1.97 1.31 -7.83
CA ASN A 100 2.51 0.13 -7.17
C ASN A 100 3.21 -0.78 -8.19
N ILE A 101 4.50 -1.02 -8.01
CA ILE A 101 5.32 -1.88 -8.89
C ILE A 101 5.87 -3.08 -8.14
N SER A 102 5.91 -4.24 -8.79
CA SER A 102 6.37 -5.50 -8.20
C SER A 102 7.22 -6.29 -9.20
N GLY A 103 8.50 -6.45 -8.91
CA GLY A 103 9.43 -7.22 -9.71
C GLY A 103 9.80 -8.57 -9.06
N PHE A 104 10.29 -9.50 -9.86
CA PHE A 104 10.84 -10.79 -9.45
C PHE A 104 12.36 -10.86 -9.59
N SER A 105 12.96 -9.81 -10.12
CA SER A 105 14.39 -9.57 -10.20
C SER A 105 14.69 -8.08 -10.02
N PHE A 106 15.94 -7.75 -9.73
CA PHE A 106 16.38 -6.37 -9.68
C PHE A 106 16.15 -5.63 -11.00
N ASP A 107 16.35 -6.31 -12.13
CA ASP A 107 16.18 -5.73 -13.45
C ASP A 107 14.71 -5.43 -13.76
N GLU A 108 13.76 -6.29 -13.33
CA GLU A 108 12.33 -6.03 -13.48
C GLU A 108 11.88 -4.78 -12.72
N PHE A 109 12.41 -4.53 -11.50
CA PHE A 109 12.14 -3.28 -10.79
C PHE A 109 12.66 -2.06 -11.56
N SER A 110 13.84 -2.16 -12.18
CA SER A 110 14.40 -1.09 -13.02
C SER A 110 13.54 -0.81 -14.24
N ILE A 111 13.08 -1.84 -14.95
CA ILE A 111 12.20 -1.72 -16.11
C ILE A 111 10.88 -1.06 -15.71
N LEU A 112 10.26 -1.52 -14.63
CA LEU A 112 8.99 -0.97 -14.15
C LEU A 112 9.11 0.50 -13.73
N ALA A 113 10.22 0.87 -13.07
CA ALA A 113 10.48 2.25 -12.70
C ALA A 113 10.60 3.16 -13.94
N GLU A 114 11.34 2.71 -14.95
CA GLU A 114 11.52 3.44 -16.21
C GLU A 114 10.21 3.61 -16.98
N GLU A 115 9.36 2.56 -17.04
CA GLU A 115 8.06 2.66 -17.70
C GLU A 115 7.10 3.60 -16.95
N MET A 116 7.05 3.54 -15.62
CA MET A 116 6.19 4.41 -14.82
C MET A 116 6.69 5.87 -14.77
N ASP A 117 8.00 6.12 -14.95
CA ASP A 117 8.54 7.48 -15.03
C ASP A 117 7.99 8.25 -16.23
N LYS A 118 7.71 7.56 -17.35
CA LYS A 118 7.16 8.12 -18.58
C LYS A 118 5.69 8.52 -18.47
N VAL A 119 4.96 8.01 -17.47
CA VAL A 119 3.51 8.23 -17.31
C VAL A 119 3.25 9.53 -16.54
N GLU A 120 2.67 10.53 -17.20
CA GLU A 120 2.48 11.89 -16.69
C GLU A 120 1.70 11.94 -15.35
N ASN A 121 0.58 11.20 -15.26
CA ASN A 121 -0.30 11.22 -14.10
C ASN A 121 0.15 10.30 -12.95
N VAL A 122 1.28 9.61 -13.07
CA VAL A 122 1.94 8.96 -11.95
C VAL A 122 2.74 9.99 -11.18
N GLY A 123 2.40 10.21 -9.91
CA GLY A 123 3.05 11.18 -9.03
C GLY A 123 4.12 10.56 -8.12
N LEU A 124 4.04 9.24 -7.87
CA LEU A 124 4.87 8.52 -6.90
C LEU A 124 4.94 7.04 -7.27
N LEU A 125 6.10 6.40 -7.05
CA LEU A 125 6.28 4.95 -7.17
C LEU A 125 6.24 4.30 -5.79
N GLU A 126 5.34 3.34 -5.59
CA GLU A 126 5.32 2.44 -4.45
C GLU A 126 5.95 1.10 -4.84
N VAL A 127 7.17 0.85 -4.36
CA VAL A 127 7.97 -0.33 -4.71
C VAL A 127 7.64 -1.49 -3.77
N ASN A 128 6.84 -2.44 -4.24
CA ASN A 128 6.37 -3.56 -3.45
C ASN A 128 7.41 -4.70 -3.44
N ILE A 129 8.23 -4.72 -2.40
CA ILE A 129 9.27 -5.74 -2.17
C ILE A 129 8.79 -6.91 -1.30
N SER A 130 7.51 -6.96 -0.96
CA SER A 130 6.94 -7.87 0.05
C SER A 130 6.36 -9.16 -0.53
N CYS A 131 6.54 -9.48 -1.82
CA CYS A 131 5.87 -10.63 -2.42
C CYS A 131 6.49 -11.96 -1.97
N PRO A 132 5.83 -12.74 -1.06
CA PRO A 132 6.38 -14.00 -0.55
C PRO A 132 6.15 -15.18 -1.50
N ASN A 133 5.46 -14.99 -2.61
CA ASN A 133 4.94 -16.07 -3.46
C ASN A 133 5.82 -16.33 -4.69
N VAL A 134 7.13 -16.26 -4.55
CA VAL A 134 8.06 -16.60 -5.66
C VAL A 134 8.54 -18.04 -5.48
N HIS A 135 7.88 -18.97 -6.17
CA HIS A 135 8.42 -20.29 -6.40
C HIS A 135 9.65 -20.18 -7.33
N ASN A 136 10.72 -20.82 -6.98
CA ASN A 136 12.04 -20.92 -7.62
C ASN A 136 13.12 -20.02 -6.99
N GLY A 137 13.43 -20.27 -5.69
CA GLY A 137 14.62 -19.71 -5.05
C GLY A 137 14.61 -18.19 -4.91
N GLY A 138 13.46 -17.56 -5.10
CA GLY A 138 13.30 -16.12 -5.00
C GLY A 138 13.52 -15.65 -3.58
N MET A 139 14.58 -14.89 -3.37
CA MET A 139 14.76 -14.12 -2.17
C MET A 139 13.53 -13.23 -1.98
N ALA A 140 12.93 -13.28 -0.78
CA ALA A 140 11.96 -12.29 -0.39
C ALA A 140 12.71 -10.96 -0.23
N PHE A 141 12.70 -10.11 -1.26
CA PHE A 141 13.49 -8.86 -1.30
C PHE A 141 13.28 -8.01 -0.04
N GLY A 142 12.10 -8.04 0.54
CA GLY A 142 11.73 -7.25 1.71
C GLY A 142 12.14 -7.84 3.07
N THR A 143 12.83 -8.97 3.12
CA THR A 143 13.26 -9.61 4.38
C THR A 143 14.76 -9.48 4.65
N ASP A 144 15.51 -8.87 3.75
CA ASP A 144 16.94 -8.61 3.87
C ASP A 144 17.25 -7.15 3.54
N ALA A 145 17.90 -6.44 4.46
CA ALA A 145 18.20 -5.01 4.35
C ALA A 145 19.08 -4.68 3.13
N LYS A 146 19.98 -5.59 2.71
CA LYS A 146 20.82 -5.38 1.54
C LYS A 146 20.00 -5.42 0.26
N ASN A 147 19.06 -6.35 0.18
CA ASN A 147 18.15 -6.44 -0.98
C ASN A 147 17.21 -5.24 -1.04
N VAL A 148 16.68 -4.77 0.10
CA VAL A 148 15.89 -3.53 0.17
C VAL A 148 16.67 -2.36 -0.39
N ALA A 149 17.92 -2.16 0.06
CA ALA A 149 18.79 -1.09 -0.40
C ALA A 149 19.12 -1.21 -1.90
N GLU A 150 19.40 -2.41 -2.40
CA GLU A 150 19.73 -2.64 -3.81
C GLU A 150 18.53 -2.34 -4.72
N VAL A 151 17.33 -2.83 -4.38
CA VAL A 151 16.10 -2.51 -5.14
C VAL A 151 15.87 -1.00 -5.16
N CYS A 152 15.98 -0.35 -3.99
CA CYS A 152 15.79 1.10 -3.88
C CYS A 152 16.74 1.88 -4.82
N LYS A 153 18.04 1.58 -4.78
CA LYS A 153 19.05 2.23 -5.63
C LYS A 153 18.72 2.08 -7.11
N ARG A 154 18.44 0.84 -7.55
CA ARG A 154 18.13 0.56 -8.96
C ARG A 154 16.87 1.28 -9.46
N VAL A 155 15.84 1.35 -8.62
CA VAL A 155 14.63 2.11 -8.94
C VAL A 155 14.93 3.59 -9.02
N LYS A 156 15.67 4.15 -8.05
CA LYS A 156 16.05 5.58 -8.02
C LYS A 156 16.91 6.00 -9.23
N GLU A 157 17.71 5.10 -9.78
CA GLU A 157 18.50 5.37 -11.01
C GLU A 157 17.63 5.51 -12.26
N LYS A 158 16.39 4.99 -12.24
CA LYS A 158 15.48 4.90 -13.40
C LYS A 158 14.32 5.89 -13.39
N THR A 159 14.10 6.60 -12.29
CA THR A 159 12.99 7.55 -12.16
C THR A 159 13.40 8.84 -11.46
N LYS A 160 12.74 9.94 -11.84
CA LYS A 160 12.80 11.23 -11.13
C LYS A 160 11.65 11.41 -10.15
N LYS A 161 10.67 10.52 -10.19
CA LYS A 161 9.52 10.55 -9.29
C LYS A 161 9.90 10.08 -7.89
N PRO A 162 9.22 10.54 -6.84
CA PRO A 162 9.42 10.02 -5.48
C PRO A 162 9.25 8.49 -5.42
N VAL A 163 10.15 7.83 -4.69
CA VAL A 163 10.18 6.37 -4.52
C VAL A 163 9.90 6.02 -3.06
N TYR A 164 8.81 5.30 -2.84
CA TYR A 164 8.40 4.77 -1.54
C TYR A 164 8.60 3.26 -1.52
N MET A 165 9.33 2.76 -0.51
CA MET A 165 9.56 1.33 -0.34
C MET A 165 8.44 0.71 0.50
N LYS A 166 7.66 -0.23 -0.07
CA LYS A 166 6.57 -0.92 0.64
C LYS A 166 7.09 -2.13 1.40
N LEU A 167 7.14 -2.00 2.73
CA LEU A 167 7.76 -2.97 3.62
C LEU A 167 6.84 -4.13 4.02
N SER A 168 7.46 -5.30 4.17
CA SER A 168 6.83 -6.50 4.72
C SER A 168 6.84 -6.47 6.26
N PRO A 169 5.73 -6.84 6.93
CA PRO A 169 5.73 -7.03 8.38
C PRO A 169 6.36 -8.35 8.82
N ASN A 170 6.70 -9.23 7.88
CA ASN A 170 7.17 -10.60 8.16
C ASN A 170 8.69 -10.63 8.39
N VAL A 171 9.15 -9.76 9.25
CA VAL A 171 10.56 -9.58 9.67
C VAL A 171 10.63 -9.42 11.18
N THR A 172 11.81 -9.68 11.76
CA THR A 172 12.02 -9.52 13.20
C THR A 172 12.02 -8.04 13.60
N ASP A 173 12.72 -7.19 12.86
CA ASP A 173 12.77 -5.75 13.06
C ASP A 173 12.54 -5.01 11.73
N ILE A 174 11.37 -4.37 11.60
CA ILE A 174 11.00 -3.62 10.41
C ILE A 174 11.81 -2.32 10.27
N THR A 175 12.38 -1.81 11.37
CA THR A 175 13.17 -0.57 11.37
C THR A 175 14.50 -0.74 10.64
N GLU A 176 15.07 -1.95 10.63
CA GLU A 176 16.27 -2.24 9.81
C GLU A 176 15.99 -2.08 8.32
N MET A 177 14.82 -2.56 7.86
CA MET A 177 14.42 -2.43 6.46
C MET A 177 14.16 -0.96 6.10
N ALA A 178 13.51 -0.22 6.99
CA ALA A 178 13.22 1.21 6.79
C ALA A 178 14.51 2.04 6.71
N LYS A 179 15.46 1.83 7.63
CA LYS A 179 16.78 2.49 7.62
C LYS A 179 17.57 2.17 6.37
N ALA A 180 17.54 0.91 5.91
CA ALA A 180 18.22 0.50 4.69
C ALA A 180 17.64 1.19 3.45
N ALA A 181 16.31 1.34 3.38
CA ALA A 181 15.63 2.06 2.32
C ALA A 181 15.99 3.55 2.32
N GLU A 182 15.91 4.23 3.47
CA GLU A 182 16.27 5.64 3.61
C GLU A 182 17.74 5.89 3.24
N ALA A 183 18.68 5.08 3.75
CA ALA A 183 20.09 5.17 3.42
C ALA A 183 20.38 4.91 1.93
N ALA A 184 19.53 4.17 1.23
CA ALA A 184 19.61 3.92 -0.20
C ALA A 184 18.97 5.03 -1.05
N GLY A 185 18.37 6.06 -0.42
CA GLY A 185 17.80 7.22 -1.08
C GLY A 185 16.30 7.11 -1.36
N ALA A 186 15.56 6.27 -0.66
CA ALA A 186 14.09 6.28 -0.70
C ALA A 186 13.55 7.64 -0.26
N ASP A 187 12.51 8.12 -0.93
CA ASP A 187 11.83 9.38 -0.60
C ASP A 187 10.73 9.18 0.45
N GLY A 188 10.38 7.94 0.75
CA GLY A 188 9.42 7.57 1.78
C GLY A 188 9.31 6.05 1.97
N ILE A 189 8.50 5.68 2.98
CA ILE A 189 8.21 4.28 3.31
C ILE A 189 6.70 4.10 3.27
N SER A 190 6.22 2.97 2.74
CA SER A 190 4.86 2.50 2.98
C SER A 190 4.88 1.19 3.76
N LEU A 191 4.04 1.06 4.75
CA LEU A 191 3.93 -0.13 5.58
C LEU A 191 2.56 -0.22 6.29
N ILE A 192 2.05 -1.41 6.49
CA ILE A 192 2.61 -2.74 6.28
C ILE A 192 1.89 -3.46 5.13
N ASN A 193 2.62 -4.34 4.43
CA ASN A 193 1.99 -5.36 3.62
C ASN A 193 1.32 -6.40 4.54
N THR A 194 0.76 -7.47 3.98
CA THR A 194 0.00 -8.46 4.74
C THR A 194 0.87 -9.34 5.63
N LEU A 195 0.36 -9.70 6.81
CA LEU A 195 0.97 -10.69 7.70
C LEU A 195 0.79 -12.11 7.14
N LEU A 196 1.81 -12.94 7.22
CA LEU A 196 1.69 -14.33 6.83
C LEU A 196 0.80 -15.09 7.80
N GLY A 197 -0.22 -15.77 7.28
CA GLY A 197 -1.19 -16.52 8.05
C GLY A 197 -1.66 -17.80 7.37
N MET A 198 -2.44 -18.60 8.09
CA MET A 198 -3.01 -19.86 7.62
C MET A 198 -4.37 -20.12 8.26
N ARG A 199 -5.26 -20.79 7.52
CA ARG A 199 -6.46 -21.44 8.08
C ARG A 199 -6.60 -22.88 7.60
N ILE A 200 -7.22 -23.72 8.43
CA ILE A 200 -7.49 -25.11 8.15
C ILE A 200 -9.01 -25.34 8.14
N ASP A 201 -9.50 -25.97 7.08
CA ASP A 201 -10.84 -26.58 7.06
C ASP A 201 -10.79 -27.89 7.86
N ILE A 202 -11.28 -27.86 9.08
CA ILE A 202 -11.22 -29.00 10.00
C ILE A 202 -12.07 -30.18 9.54
N LYS A 203 -13.13 -29.92 8.78
CA LYS A 203 -14.01 -30.99 8.24
C LYS A 203 -13.32 -31.72 7.09
N ARG A 204 -12.68 -30.97 6.19
CA ARG A 204 -11.94 -31.52 5.06
C ARG A 204 -10.48 -31.88 5.38
N ARG A 205 -10.00 -31.52 6.59
CA ARG A 205 -8.63 -31.75 7.07
C ARG A 205 -7.56 -31.25 6.10
N ARG A 206 -7.75 -30.04 5.55
CA ARG A 206 -6.84 -29.42 4.58
C ARG A 206 -6.78 -27.88 4.74
N PRO A 207 -5.75 -27.23 4.25
CA PRO A 207 -5.70 -25.76 4.17
C PRO A 207 -6.89 -25.21 3.39
N VAL A 208 -7.38 -24.02 3.78
CA VAL A 208 -8.46 -23.32 3.05
C VAL A 208 -7.97 -22.72 1.75
N LEU A 209 -6.70 -22.29 1.68
CA LEU A 209 -6.07 -21.79 0.46
C LEU A 209 -5.29 -22.88 -0.27
N ALA A 210 -5.29 -22.84 -1.61
CA ALA A 210 -4.48 -23.76 -2.42
C ALA A 210 -2.99 -23.68 -2.08
N ASN A 211 -2.46 -22.48 -1.83
CA ASN A 211 -1.08 -22.24 -1.44
C ASN A 211 -0.78 -22.53 0.05
N LYS A 212 -1.75 -23.09 0.80
CA LYS A 212 -1.66 -23.40 2.23
C LYS A 212 -1.59 -22.16 3.12
N VAL A 213 -0.69 -21.24 2.84
CA VAL A 213 -0.49 -19.97 3.54
C VAL A 213 -0.88 -18.78 2.64
N GLY A 214 -1.20 -17.64 3.24
CA GLY A 214 -1.52 -16.41 2.53
C GLY A 214 -1.30 -15.20 3.42
N GLY A 215 -1.41 -14.01 2.83
CA GLY A 215 -1.35 -12.75 3.57
C GLY A 215 -2.66 -12.51 4.32
N TYR A 216 -2.59 -12.26 5.61
CA TYR A 216 -3.70 -11.86 6.47
C TYR A 216 -3.81 -10.34 6.50
N SER A 217 -5.01 -9.80 6.28
CA SER A 217 -5.35 -8.38 6.28
C SER A 217 -6.74 -8.14 6.85
N GLY A 218 -7.07 -6.88 7.18
CA GLY A 218 -8.34 -6.46 7.79
C GLY A 218 -8.14 -5.93 9.21
N PRO A 219 -9.23 -5.52 9.93
CA PRO A 219 -9.13 -4.84 11.22
C PRO A 219 -8.30 -5.57 12.29
N GLY A 220 -8.19 -6.89 12.20
CA GLY A 220 -7.39 -7.69 13.13
C GLY A 220 -5.87 -7.41 13.10
N VAL A 221 -5.36 -6.76 12.06
CA VAL A 221 -3.92 -6.41 11.97
C VAL A 221 -3.63 -4.97 12.42
N PHE A 222 -4.64 -4.14 12.65
CA PHE A 222 -4.48 -2.71 12.93
C PHE A 222 -3.49 -2.41 14.06
N PRO A 223 -3.61 -2.99 15.28
CA PRO A 223 -2.67 -2.68 16.37
C PRO A 223 -1.22 -3.10 16.05
N ILE A 224 -1.02 -4.08 15.17
CA ILE A 224 0.30 -4.50 14.74
C ILE A 224 0.87 -3.48 13.74
N ALA A 225 0.06 -3.06 12.77
CA ALA A 225 0.43 -2.05 11.78
C ALA A 225 0.74 -0.71 12.46
N LEU A 226 -0.12 -0.26 13.37
CA LEU A 226 0.05 0.98 14.14
C LEU A 226 1.39 0.99 14.90
N ARG A 227 1.71 -0.09 15.65
CA ARG A 227 2.99 -0.24 16.32
C ARG A 227 4.17 -0.17 15.35
N MET A 228 4.08 -0.81 14.19
CA MET A 228 5.17 -0.81 13.21
C MET A 228 5.37 0.58 12.58
N VAL A 229 4.29 1.31 12.28
CA VAL A 229 4.38 2.70 11.81
C VAL A 229 5.05 3.58 12.87
N TYR A 230 4.64 3.49 14.12
CA TYR A 230 5.27 4.20 15.22
C TYR A 230 6.78 3.91 15.34
N GLN A 231 7.18 2.63 15.28
CA GLN A 231 8.58 2.23 15.36
C GLN A 231 9.41 2.77 14.18
N VAL A 232 8.86 2.69 12.96
CA VAL A 232 9.53 3.21 11.76
C VAL A 232 9.63 4.73 11.81
N ARG A 233 8.58 5.44 12.28
CA ARG A 233 8.63 6.90 12.46
C ARG A 233 9.76 7.35 13.38
N LYS A 234 10.04 6.60 14.46
CA LYS A 234 11.19 6.88 15.36
C LYS A 234 12.56 6.54 14.73
N ALA A 235 12.58 5.75 13.67
CA ALA A 235 13.80 5.23 13.05
C ALA A 235 14.26 5.98 11.80
N VAL A 236 13.35 6.67 11.07
CA VAL A 236 13.63 7.38 9.81
C VAL A 236 13.02 8.78 9.82
N GLN A 237 13.51 9.66 8.93
CA GLN A 237 13.02 11.04 8.80
C GLN A 237 12.12 11.25 7.59
N ILE A 238 12.12 10.33 6.63
CA ILE A 238 11.30 10.39 5.41
C ILE A 238 9.81 10.12 5.71
N PRO A 239 8.89 10.66 4.89
CA PRO A 239 7.44 10.47 5.07
C PRO A 239 7.01 9.01 5.05
N ILE A 240 5.91 8.72 5.74
CA ILE A 240 5.36 7.37 5.88
C ILE A 240 3.92 7.33 5.36
N ILE A 241 3.60 6.32 4.55
CA ILE A 241 2.22 5.90 4.25
C ILE A 241 1.90 4.71 5.16
N GLY A 242 0.97 4.90 6.09
CA GLY A 242 0.53 3.84 7.00
C GLY A 242 -0.62 3.02 6.41
N MET A 243 -0.55 1.69 6.56
CA MET A 243 -1.64 0.80 6.14
C MET A 243 -1.70 -0.46 6.98
N GLY A 244 -2.90 -1.06 7.04
CA GLY A 244 -3.14 -2.32 7.73
C GLY A 244 -4.27 -2.23 8.74
N GLY A 245 -5.44 -2.69 8.34
CA GLY A 245 -6.62 -2.81 9.19
C GLY A 245 -7.41 -1.53 9.44
N ILE A 246 -7.11 -0.43 8.78
CA ILE A 246 -7.85 0.83 8.88
C ILE A 246 -9.27 0.63 8.36
N ALA A 247 -10.28 0.99 9.19
CA ALA A 247 -11.71 0.79 8.94
C ALA A 247 -12.58 1.97 9.41
N SER A 248 -12.00 3.03 9.99
CA SER A 248 -12.72 4.19 10.53
C SER A 248 -11.91 5.48 10.46
N ALA A 249 -12.54 6.62 10.73
CA ALA A 249 -11.87 7.91 10.87
C ALA A 249 -10.92 7.93 12.08
N GLU A 250 -11.29 7.26 13.15
CA GLU A 250 -10.46 7.09 14.36
C GLU A 250 -9.15 6.39 14.02
N ASP A 251 -9.22 5.28 13.24
CA ASP A 251 -8.03 4.54 12.83
C ASP A 251 -7.09 5.42 11.97
N VAL A 252 -7.65 6.31 11.14
CA VAL A 252 -6.84 7.27 10.36
C VAL A 252 -6.10 8.23 11.28
N ILE A 253 -6.79 8.80 12.26
CA ILE A 253 -6.17 9.73 13.23
C ILE A 253 -5.10 9.01 14.03
N GLU A 254 -5.37 7.81 14.57
CA GLU A 254 -4.38 7.01 15.29
C GLU A 254 -3.14 6.73 14.43
N MET A 255 -3.33 6.35 13.18
CA MET A 255 -2.23 6.05 12.26
C MET A 255 -1.37 7.30 11.98
N MET A 256 -2.01 8.46 11.83
CA MET A 256 -1.29 9.73 11.65
C MET A 256 -0.58 10.16 12.93
N MET A 257 -1.20 10.03 14.10
CA MET A 257 -0.55 10.28 15.39
C MET A 257 0.68 9.39 15.61
N ALA A 258 0.65 8.15 15.13
CA ALA A 258 1.79 7.24 15.16
C ALA A 258 2.90 7.63 14.17
N GLY A 259 2.64 8.51 13.20
CA GLY A 259 3.65 9.07 12.30
C GLY A 259 3.41 8.92 10.81
N ALA A 260 2.26 8.39 10.40
CA ALA A 260 1.89 8.35 8.99
C ALA A 260 1.54 9.75 8.47
N SER A 261 2.04 10.11 7.28
CA SER A 261 1.67 11.35 6.57
C SER A 261 0.46 11.16 5.66
N ALA A 262 0.18 9.93 5.28
CA ALA A 262 -1.02 9.49 4.57
C ALA A 262 -1.32 8.04 4.93
N VAL A 263 -2.50 7.55 4.55
CA VAL A 263 -2.94 6.18 4.87
C VAL A 263 -3.46 5.46 3.64
N GLU A 264 -3.19 4.15 3.56
CA GLU A 264 -3.82 3.29 2.55
C GLU A 264 -4.89 2.39 3.16
N ILE A 265 -6.11 2.43 2.58
CA ILE A 265 -7.23 1.59 2.95
C ILE A 265 -7.21 0.31 2.10
N GLY A 266 -6.99 -0.83 2.75
CA GLY A 266 -6.87 -2.14 2.09
C GLY A 266 -8.16 -2.96 2.07
N ALA A 267 -8.14 -4.06 2.81
CA ALA A 267 -9.19 -5.09 2.80
C ALA A 267 -10.60 -4.58 3.08
N GLU A 268 -10.75 -3.48 3.81
CA GLU A 268 -12.06 -2.91 4.14
C GLU A 268 -12.80 -2.41 2.89
N ASN A 269 -12.10 -1.99 1.82
CA ASN A 269 -12.75 -1.68 0.53
C ASN A 269 -13.51 -2.87 -0.07
N LEU A 270 -13.12 -4.12 0.27
CA LEU A 270 -13.78 -5.33 -0.22
C LEU A 270 -14.98 -5.73 0.66
N VAL A 271 -14.99 -5.32 1.92
CA VAL A 271 -16.07 -5.57 2.89
C VAL A 271 -17.13 -4.48 2.78
N HIS A 272 -16.69 -3.23 2.74
CA HIS A 272 -17.52 -2.05 2.66
C HIS A 272 -17.02 -1.12 1.54
N PRO A 273 -17.56 -1.24 0.32
CA PRO A 273 -17.04 -0.50 -0.84
C PRO A 273 -17.14 1.03 -0.75
N TYR A 274 -17.92 1.57 0.17
CA TYR A 274 -18.05 3.00 0.45
C TYR A 274 -17.10 3.50 1.55
N ILE A 275 -16.26 2.64 2.13
CA ILE A 275 -15.46 2.96 3.33
C ILE A 275 -14.62 4.22 3.19
N CYS A 276 -13.98 4.44 2.04
CA CYS A 276 -13.16 5.63 1.82
C CYS A 276 -14.01 6.91 1.85
N ARG A 277 -15.21 6.90 1.24
CA ARG A 277 -16.14 8.01 1.30
C ARG A 277 -16.60 8.26 2.73
N ASP A 278 -17.04 7.22 3.42
CA ASP A 278 -17.60 7.33 4.77
C ASP A 278 -16.55 7.82 5.78
N ILE A 279 -15.29 7.40 5.64
CA ILE A 279 -14.18 7.95 6.43
C ILE A 279 -14.00 9.44 6.12
N LEU A 280 -14.00 9.86 4.85
CA LEU A 280 -13.81 11.27 4.48
C LEU A 280 -14.96 12.17 4.94
N GLU A 281 -16.18 11.66 5.02
CA GLU A 281 -17.33 12.38 5.56
C GLU A 281 -17.21 12.56 7.09
N ASN A 282 -16.69 11.56 7.80
CA ASN A 282 -16.59 11.57 9.27
C ASN A 282 -15.29 12.22 9.79
N LEU A 283 -14.21 12.17 9.02
CA LEU A 283 -12.89 12.65 9.46
C LEU A 283 -12.88 14.13 9.92
N PRO A 284 -13.47 15.10 9.18
CA PRO A 284 -13.50 16.48 9.64
C PRO A 284 -14.36 16.66 10.90
N ILE A 285 -15.45 15.91 11.06
CA ILE A 285 -16.30 15.95 12.24
C ILE A 285 -15.51 15.50 13.47
N LEU A 286 -14.84 14.37 13.37
CA LEU A 286 -14.01 13.84 14.45
C LEU A 286 -12.84 14.78 14.79
N CYS A 287 -12.20 15.39 13.78
CA CYS A 287 -11.16 16.39 14.02
C CYS A 287 -11.69 17.60 14.81
N GLU A 288 -12.91 18.12 14.47
CA GLU A 288 -13.53 19.21 15.22
C GLU A 288 -13.83 18.81 16.67
N GLU A 289 -14.33 17.60 16.91
CA GLU A 289 -14.59 17.07 18.26
C GLU A 289 -13.29 16.94 19.10
N LEU A 290 -12.18 16.57 18.47
CA LEU A 290 -10.87 16.43 19.09
C LEU A 290 -10.07 17.74 19.17
N GLY A 291 -10.59 18.85 18.62
CA GLY A 291 -9.90 20.13 18.57
C GLY A 291 -8.70 20.17 17.63
N ILE A 292 -8.68 19.30 16.63
CA ILE A 292 -7.63 19.22 15.59
C ILE A 292 -7.98 20.22 14.47
N SER A 293 -7.14 21.21 14.24
CA SER A 293 -7.35 22.22 13.20
C SER A 293 -6.73 21.81 11.85
N SER A 294 -5.66 21.01 11.87
CA SER A 294 -4.98 20.48 10.70
C SER A 294 -4.46 19.08 10.98
N LEU A 295 -4.61 18.17 10.03
CA LEU A 295 -4.03 16.81 10.15
C LEU A 295 -2.49 16.83 10.19
N GLN A 296 -1.85 17.85 9.65
CA GLN A 296 -0.37 17.95 9.70
C GLN A 296 0.16 18.14 11.12
N GLU A 297 -0.62 18.77 12.02
CA GLU A 297 -0.17 19.01 13.40
C GLU A 297 -0.18 17.76 14.29
N ILE A 298 -0.87 16.69 13.86
CA ILE A 298 -0.94 15.44 14.61
C ILE A 298 0.03 14.37 14.12
N ILE A 299 0.79 14.62 13.02
CA ILE A 299 1.69 13.61 12.47
C ILE A 299 2.85 13.32 13.43
N GLY A 300 2.84 12.11 14.00
CA GLY A 300 3.93 11.64 14.87
C GLY A 300 4.04 12.36 16.21
N ILE A 301 2.92 12.82 16.77
CA ILE A 301 2.89 13.51 18.06
C ILE A 301 3.02 12.56 19.26
N ILE A 302 2.93 11.26 19.07
CA ILE A 302 3.06 10.26 20.14
C ILE A 302 4.54 10.03 20.46
N ASP A 303 4.91 10.16 21.74
CA ASP A 303 6.28 9.96 22.27
C ASP A 303 6.69 8.47 22.38
#